data_d73c8f469c021dc0cafa8411bde50e75
#
_entry.id   d73c8f469c021dc0cafa8411bde50e75
#
_cell.length_a   1.000
_cell.length_b   1.000
_cell.length_c   1.000
_cell.angle_alpha   90.00
_cell.angle_beta   90.00
_cell.angle_gamma   90.00
#
_symmetry.space_group_name_H-M   'P 1'
#
loop_
_entity.id
_entity.type
_entity.pdbx_description
1 polymer ?
#
loop_
_entity_poly.entity_id
_entity_poly.type
_entity_poly.pdbx_seq_one_letter_code
_entity_poly.pdbx_strand_id
1 'polypeptide(L)'
;MAKQQIMKPVSKQLDELCYPFIYEDSPVCDFEISTDELCSRVGLLLTMDLPELVRDVLTRVQPNIYHLNGSVRGKLAIDEAMIAELKQDYQTLRNELNGGFVGFVLPGGHAVSAQLHLCRCQAKKVVRALVMIEHSAKKSPEAILFRYGNLLANVMYALASYTNQYYQVQETEFVSKSYSMPK
;
A
#
# COMPACT_ATOMS: atom_id res chain seq x y z
N MET A 1 -30.66 -5.01 15.83
CA MET A 1 -29.26 -4.58 15.74
C MET A 1 -28.51 -5.17 16.91
N ALA A 2 -27.63 -6.16 16.68
CA ALA A 2 -26.79 -6.72 17.73
C ALA A 2 -25.85 -5.61 18.25
N LYS A 3 -25.79 -5.42 19.57
CA LYS A 3 -24.83 -4.52 20.18
C LYS A 3 -23.44 -5.08 19.87
N GLN A 4 -22.64 -4.32 19.16
CA GLN A 4 -21.22 -4.61 18.96
C GLN A 4 -20.59 -4.82 20.34
N GLN A 5 -20.19 -6.05 20.64
CA GLN A 5 -19.65 -6.41 21.94
C GLN A 5 -18.16 -6.07 21.91
N ILE A 6 -17.81 -4.87 22.39
CA ILE A 6 -16.40 -4.48 22.54
C ILE A 6 -15.81 -5.43 23.59
N MET A 7 -14.83 -6.21 23.19
CA MET A 7 -14.07 -7.06 24.10
C MET A 7 -13.28 -6.17 25.08
N LYS A 8 -13.39 -6.42 26.36
CA LYS A 8 -12.63 -5.65 27.36
C LYS A 8 -11.16 -6.07 27.31
N PRO A 9 -10.22 -5.13 27.51
CA PRO A 9 -8.80 -5.46 27.63
C PRO A 9 -8.58 -6.57 28.67
N VAL A 10 -7.71 -7.53 28.36
CA VAL A 10 -7.40 -8.69 29.22
C VAL A 10 -6.55 -8.27 30.43
N SER A 11 -5.84 -7.15 30.29
CA SER A 11 -5.03 -6.54 31.34
C SER A 11 -5.35 -5.05 31.49
N LYS A 12 -5.06 -4.51 32.68
CA LYS A 12 -5.12 -3.05 32.94
C LYS A 12 -3.75 -2.39 32.83
N GLN A 13 -2.69 -3.17 32.58
CA GLN A 13 -1.33 -2.66 32.41
C GLN A 13 -1.16 -2.14 30.99
N LEU A 14 -0.70 -0.91 30.81
CA LEU A 14 -0.58 -0.26 29.52
C LEU A 14 0.50 -0.88 28.62
N ASP A 15 1.54 -1.43 29.22
CA ASP A 15 2.63 -2.14 28.54
C ASP A 15 2.21 -3.53 27.99
N GLU A 16 1.07 -4.06 28.46
CA GLU A 16 0.44 -5.27 27.89
C GLU A 16 -0.60 -4.95 26.80
N LEU A 17 -0.73 -3.67 26.40
CA LEU A 17 -1.63 -3.21 25.37
C LEU A 17 -0.84 -2.70 24.17
N CYS A 18 -0.71 -3.51 23.12
CA CYS A 18 0.08 -3.18 21.94
C CYS A 18 -0.52 -2.03 21.10
N TYR A 19 -1.83 -1.79 21.21
CA TYR A 19 -2.54 -0.77 20.46
C TYR A 19 -3.88 -0.43 21.12
N PRO A 20 -4.25 0.85 21.31
CA PRO A 20 -5.42 1.25 22.10
C PRO A 20 -6.76 0.68 21.62
N PHE A 21 -6.89 0.42 20.31
CA PHE A 21 -8.12 -0.05 19.68
C PHE A 21 -8.10 -1.53 19.30
N ILE A 22 -7.07 -2.30 19.73
CA ILE A 22 -6.85 -3.70 19.33
C ILE A 22 -8.04 -4.63 19.62
N TYR A 23 -8.89 -4.29 20.57
CA TYR A 23 -10.06 -5.07 20.97
C TYR A 23 -11.37 -4.57 20.33
N GLU A 24 -11.32 -3.58 19.44
CA GLU A 24 -12.51 -3.17 18.70
C GLU A 24 -12.86 -4.22 17.63
N ASP A 25 -14.11 -4.62 17.58
CA ASP A 25 -14.66 -5.40 16.47
C ASP A 25 -15.00 -4.43 15.33
N SER A 26 -13.96 -4.00 14.63
CA SER A 26 -14.08 -2.97 13.60
C SER A 26 -13.01 -3.14 12.51
N PRO A 27 -13.38 -3.11 11.21
CA PRO A 27 -12.40 -3.14 10.12
C PRO A 27 -11.48 -1.90 10.10
N VAL A 28 -11.77 -0.88 10.91
CA VAL A 28 -10.85 0.27 11.08
C VAL A 28 -9.55 -0.20 11.74
N CYS A 29 -9.61 -1.10 12.73
CA CYS A 29 -8.42 -1.70 13.33
C CYS A 29 -7.57 -2.44 12.29
N ASP A 30 -8.20 -3.27 11.46
CA ASP A 30 -7.51 -4.01 10.40
C ASP A 30 -6.85 -3.07 9.39
N PHE A 31 -7.53 -1.96 9.07
CA PHE A 31 -6.98 -0.92 8.20
C PHE A 31 -5.76 -0.24 8.82
N GLU A 32 -5.84 0.15 10.09
CA GLU A 32 -4.75 0.82 10.82
C GLU A 32 -3.53 -0.10 10.95
N ILE A 33 -3.71 -1.37 11.27
CA ILE A 33 -2.64 -2.38 11.33
C ILE A 33 -2.04 -2.64 9.93
N SER A 34 -2.89 -2.73 8.90
CA SER A 34 -2.43 -2.97 7.52
C SER A 34 -1.63 -1.80 6.95
N THR A 35 -1.98 -0.57 7.30
CA THR A 35 -1.22 0.62 6.88
C THR A 35 0.08 0.75 7.66
N ASP A 36 0.12 0.40 8.94
CA ASP A 36 1.34 0.36 9.74
C ASP A 36 2.33 -0.69 9.17
N GLU A 37 1.84 -1.90 8.85
CA GLU A 37 2.65 -2.91 8.16
C GLU A 37 3.22 -2.39 6.84
N LEU A 38 2.41 -1.70 6.02
CA LEU A 38 2.88 -1.12 4.75
C LEU A 38 3.96 -0.08 4.98
N CYS A 39 3.79 0.81 5.94
CA CYS A 39 4.76 1.83 6.30
C CYS A 39 6.09 1.20 6.76
N SER A 40 6.02 0.16 7.59
CA SER A 40 7.18 -0.60 8.08
C SER A 40 7.93 -1.30 6.95
N ARG A 41 7.22 -1.88 5.97
CA ARG A 41 7.80 -2.49 4.77
C ARG A 41 8.53 -1.46 3.89
N VAL A 42 7.96 -0.26 3.74
CA VAL A 42 8.63 0.85 3.04
C VAL A 42 9.88 1.29 3.81
N GLY A 43 9.80 1.36 5.14
CA GLY A 43 10.96 1.64 5.99
C GLY A 43 12.08 0.62 5.81
N LEU A 44 11.75 -0.67 5.72
CA LEU A 44 12.73 -1.73 5.42
C LEU A 44 13.40 -1.49 4.05
N LEU A 45 12.62 -1.17 3.00
CA LEU A 45 13.18 -0.85 1.68
C LEU A 45 14.16 0.31 1.73
N LEU A 46 13.86 1.36 2.49
CA LEU A 46 14.73 2.54 2.62
C LEU A 46 16.09 2.25 3.28
N THR A 47 16.24 1.12 3.97
CA THR A 47 17.55 0.64 4.50
C THR A 47 18.39 -0.09 3.46
N MET A 48 17.82 -0.45 2.31
CA MET A 48 18.50 -1.20 1.25
C MET A 48 19.24 -0.26 0.30
N ASP A 49 20.12 -0.83 -0.54
CA ASP A 49 20.69 -0.11 -1.67
C ASP A 49 19.60 0.06 -2.75
N LEU A 50 19.23 1.31 -3.02
CA LEU A 50 18.11 1.66 -3.90
C LEU A 50 18.59 2.57 -5.02
N PRO A 51 18.05 2.41 -6.25
CA PRO A 51 18.14 3.45 -7.26
C PRO A 51 17.59 4.78 -6.71
N GLU A 52 18.21 5.92 -7.07
CA GLU A 52 17.85 7.25 -6.53
C GLU A 52 16.36 7.54 -6.70
N LEU A 53 15.80 7.34 -7.90
CA LEU A 53 14.38 7.54 -8.15
C LEU A 53 13.48 6.70 -7.23
N VAL A 54 13.86 5.44 -6.95
CA VAL A 54 13.10 4.57 -6.04
C VAL A 54 13.16 5.12 -4.61
N ARG A 55 14.35 5.53 -4.16
CA ARG A 55 14.57 6.11 -2.83
C ARG A 55 13.72 7.38 -2.64
N ASP A 56 13.73 8.27 -3.62
CA ASP A 56 13.01 9.55 -3.57
C ASP A 56 11.49 9.34 -3.44
N VAL A 57 10.94 8.48 -4.27
CA VAL A 57 9.51 8.14 -4.21
C VAL A 57 9.14 7.52 -2.85
N LEU A 58 9.91 6.54 -2.38
CA LEU A 58 9.63 5.86 -1.11
C LEU A 58 9.76 6.79 0.10
N THR A 59 10.71 7.72 0.09
CA THR A 59 10.91 8.71 1.16
C THR A 59 9.69 9.63 1.30
N ARG A 60 9.09 10.05 0.17
CA ARG A 60 7.86 10.86 0.18
C ARG A 60 6.62 10.04 0.56
N VAL A 61 6.55 8.81 0.10
CA VAL A 61 5.39 7.93 0.29
C VAL A 61 5.28 7.44 1.74
N GLN A 62 6.39 7.17 2.42
CA GLN A 62 6.38 6.59 3.77
C GLN A 62 5.55 7.42 4.78
N PRO A 63 5.77 8.73 4.97
CA PRO A 63 4.93 9.54 5.86
C PRO A 63 3.48 9.63 5.37
N ASN A 64 3.24 9.64 4.06
CA ASN A 64 1.89 9.69 3.51
C ASN A 64 1.07 8.43 3.82
N ILE A 65 1.70 7.29 4.02
CA ILE A 65 1.02 6.07 4.48
C ILE A 65 0.47 6.27 5.91
N TYR A 66 1.19 6.95 6.80
CA TYR A 66 0.66 7.29 8.13
C TYR A 66 -0.39 8.40 8.08
N HIS A 67 -0.30 9.35 7.14
CA HIS A 67 -1.39 10.29 6.88
C HIS A 67 -2.65 9.57 6.39
N LEU A 68 -2.50 8.58 5.50
CA LEU A 68 -3.60 7.70 5.07
C LEU A 68 -4.20 6.94 6.27
N ASN A 69 -3.36 6.34 7.13
CA ASN A 69 -3.77 5.63 8.34
C ASN A 69 -4.67 6.50 9.23
N GLY A 70 -4.18 7.68 9.63
CA GLY A 70 -4.89 8.57 10.54
C GLY A 70 -6.16 9.18 9.96
N SER A 71 -6.29 9.25 8.63
CA SER A 71 -7.41 9.94 7.94
C SER A 71 -8.75 9.24 8.12
N VAL A 72 -8.79 7.95 8.44
CA VAL A 72 -10.06 7.22 8.62
C VAL A 72 -10.70 7.54 9.96
N ARG A 73 -9.91 7.60 11.03
CA ARG A 73 -10.40 7.84 12.40
C ARG A 73 -10.35 9.33 12.76
N GLY A 74 -9.36 10.03 12.26
CA GLY A 74 -9.08 11.43 12.57
C GLY A 74 -9.52 12.41 11.48
N LYS A 75 -8.75 13.49 11.37
CA LYS A 75 -8.90 14.49 10.31
C LYS A 75 -8.30 13.96 9.01
N LEU A 76 -8.99 14.19 7.89
CA LEU A 76 -8.47 13.91 6.55
C LEU A 76 -7.13 14.65 6.33
N ALA A 77 -6.08 13.89 6.05
CA ALA A 77 -4.72 14.39 5.84
C ALA A 77 -4.13 13.99 4.48
N ILE A 78 -4.91 13.34 3.61
CA ILE A 78 -4.58 13.11 2.20
C ILE A 78 -5.32 14.15 1.37
N ASP A 79 -4.61 14.81 0.47
CA ASP A 79 -5.13 15.87 -0.38
C ASP A 79 -4.87 15.63 -1.88
N GLU A 80 -5.40 16.50 -2.74
CA GLU A 80 -5.24 16.40 -4.19
C GLU A 80 -3.79 16.66 -4.65
N ALA A 81 -2.99 17.41 -3.89
CA ALA A 81 -1.58 17.62 -4.21
C ALA A 81 -0.79 16.31 -4.05
N MET A 82 -1.03 15.54 -2.99
CA MET A 82 -0.44 14.21 -2.80
C MET A 82 -0.85 13.22 -3.89
N ILE A 83 -2.10 13.29 -4.36
CA ILE A 83 -2.56 12.48 -5.52
C ILE A 83 -1.82 12.89 -6.80
N ALA A 84 -1.67 14.19 -7.04
CA ALA A 84 -1.00 14.71 -8.23
C ALA A 84 0.49 14.31 -8.25
N GLU A 85 1.18 14.44 -7.12
CA GLU A 85 2.57 14.04 -6.97
C GLU A 85 2.75 12.54 -7.25
N LEU A 86 1.95 11.69 -6.62
CA LEU A 86 2.01 10.24 -6.81
C LEU A 86 1.65 9.81 -8.24
N LYS A 87 0.77 10.55 -8.94
CA LYS A 87 0.51 10.37 -10.38
C LYS A 87 1.73 10.74 -11.22
N GLN A 88 2.40 11.83 -10.86
CA GLN A 88 3.63 12.25 -11.56
C GLN A 88 4.72 11.19 -11.41
N ASP A 89 4.92 10.65 -10.20
CA ASP A 89 5.86 9.55 -9.95
C ASP A 89 5.54 8.34 -10.84
N TYR A 90 4.25 7.96 -10.90
CA TYR A 90 3.82 6.84 -11.75
C TYR A 90 4.11 7.09 -13.23
N GLN A 91 3.87 8.31 -13.74
CA GLN A 91 4.15 8.65 -15.13
C GLN A 91 5.66 8.66 -15.43
N THR A 92 6.47 9.22 -14.53
CA THR A 92 7.93 9.21 -14.63
C THR A 92 8.44 7.79 -14.73
N LEU A 93 8.04 6.91 -13.80
CA LEU A 93 8.44 5.49 -13.81
C LEU A 93 8.02 4.77 -15.11
N ARG A 94 6.82 5.05 -15.62
CA ARG A 94 6.37 4.48 -16.91
C ARG A 94 7.20 4.93 -18.08
N ASN A 95 7.61 6.20 -18.11
CA ASN A 95 8.43 6.73 -19.18
C ASN A 95 9.86 6.17 -19.15
N GLU A 96 10.38 5.86 -17.97
CA GLU A 96 11.70 5.23 -17.79
C GLU A 96 11.71 3.74 -18.15
N LEU A 97 10.55 3.08 -18.24
CA LEU A 97 10.47 1.67 -18.58
C LEU A 97 10.59 1.46 -20.11
N ASN A 98 11.69 0.83 -20.51
CA ASN A 98 11.93 0.46 -21.91
C ASN A 98 10.91 -0.57 -22.40
N GLY A 99 10.04 -0.19 -23.35
CA GLY A 99 8.98 -1.07 -23.85
C GLY A 99 7.68 -1.03 -23.05
N GLY A 100 7.59 -0.21 -22.00
CA GLY A 100 6.40 -0.10 -21.15
C GLY A 100 6.20 -1.29 -20.21
N PHE A 101 4.98 -1.42 -19.65
CA PHE A 101 4.65 -2.60 -18.85
C PHE A 101 4.41 -3.82 -19.73
N VAL A 102 5.20 -4.86 -19.50
CA VAL A 102 5.03 -6.17 -20.16
C VAL A 102 3.97 -6.94 -19.37
N GLY A 103 2.70 -6.86 -19.77
CA GLY A 103 1.63 -7.73 -19.29
C GLY A 103 1.64 -8.10 -17.78
N PHE A 104 1.30 -9.35 -17.47
CA PHE A 104 1.47 -9.88 -16.12
C PHE A 104 2.84 -10.56 -15.98
N VAL A 105 3.55 -10.21 -14.91
CA VAL A 105 4.83 -10.84 -14.55
C VAL A 105 4.72 -11.57 -13.23
N LEU A 106 5.51 -12.63 -13.05
CA LEU A 106 5.68 -13.26 -11.76
C LEU A 106 6.40 -12.29 -10.82
N PRO A 107 5.85 -12.01 -9.62
CA PRO A 107 6.51 -11.15 -8.64
C PRO A 107 7.87 -11.72 -8.22
N GLY A 108 8.94 -10.97 -8.46
CA GLY A 108 10.30 -11.45 -8.16
C GLY A 108 11.37 -10.61 -8.85
N GLY A 109 12.52 -11.22 -9.10
CA GLY A 109 13.67 -10.58 -9.68
C GLY A 109 14.66 -10.10 -8.63
N HIS A 110 15.12 -8.84 -8.71
CA HIS A 110 15.99 -8.26 -7.68
C HIS A 110 15.31 -8.23 -6.30
N ALA A 111 16.07 -8.36 -5.22
CA ALA A 111 15.53 -8.40 -3.86
C ALA A 111 14.65 -7.18 -3.52
N VAL A 112 15.06 -5.98 -3.94
CA VAL A 112 14.27 -4.74 -3.79
C VAL A 112 12.95 -4.84 -4.57
N SER A 113 12.96 -5.34 -5.81
CA SER A 113 11.75 -5.54 -6.61
C SER A 113 10.78 -6.51 -5.93
N ALA A 114 11.28 -7.63 -5.41
CA ALA A 114 10.48 -8.60 -4.67
C ALA A 114 9.80 -7.96 -3.44
N GLN A 115 10.52 -7.14 -2.67
CA GLN A 115 9.96 -6.39 -1.53
C GLN A 115 8.92 -5.34 -1.98
N LEU A 116 9.15 -4.64 -3.11
CA LEU A 116 8.18 -3.70 -3.68
C LEU A 116 6.88 -4.42 -4.09
N HIS A 117 6.98 -5.65 -4.61
CA HIS A 117 5.79 -6.47 -4.86
C HIS A 117 5.03 -6.84 -3.57
N LEU A 118 5.73 -7.08 -2.46
CA LEU A 118 5.08 -7.27 -1.15
C LEU A 118 4.38 -5.98 -0.68
N CYS A 119 5.01 -4.81 -0.84
CA CYS A 119 4.37 -3.52 -0.57
C CYS A 119 3.13 -3.31 -1.45
N ARG A 120 3.20 -3.65 -2.74
CA ARG A 120 2.04 -3.63 -3.64
C ARG A 120 0.88 -4.49 -3.13
N CYS A 121 1.17 -5.71 -2.70
CA CYS A 121 0.16 -6.61 -2.16
C CYS A 121 -0.45 -6.05 -0.87
N GLN A 122 0.38 -5.46 -0.02
CA GLN A 122 -0.08 -4.84 1.22
C GLN A 122 -0.93 -3.59 0.95
N ALA A 123 -0.55 -2.73 -0.03
CA ALA A 123 -1.38 -1.60 -0.45
C ALA A 123 -2.78 -2.05 -0.93
N LYS A 124 -2.86 -3.19 -1.65
CA LYS A 124 -4.16 -3.77 -2.02
C LYS A 124 -4.98 -4.21 -0.81
N LYS A 125 -4.36 -4.77 0.25
CA LYS A 125 -5.05 -5.11 1.50
C LYS A 125 -5.57 -3.86 2.20
N VAL A 126 -4.79 -2.77 2.21
CA VAL A 126 -5.22 -1.45 2.72
C VAL A 126 -6.49 -0.97 2.01
N VAL A 127 -6.53 -1.03 0.67
CA VAL A 127 -7.73 -0.67 -0.11
C VAL A 127 -8.90 -1.61 0.22
N ARG A 128 -8.66 -2.92 0.38
CA ARG A 128 -9.71 -3.87 0.78
C ARG A 128 -10.28 -3.56 2.17
N ALA A 129 -9.43 -3.15 3.11
CA ALA A 129 -9.88 -2.73 4.43
C ALA A 129 -10.75 -1.46 4.35
N LEU A 130 -10.39 -0.46 3.51
CA LEU A 130 -11.26 0.70 3.24
C LEU A 130 -12.63 0.27 2.70
N VAL A 131 -12.69 -0.70 1.79
CA VAL A 131 -13.96 -1.24 1.27
C VAL A 131 -14.77 -1.90 2.40
N MET A 132 -14.12 -2.62 3.31
CA MET A 132 -14.82 -3.22 4.46
C MET A 132 -15.35 -2.15 5.42
N ILE A 133 -14.61 -1.07 5.62
CA ILE A 133 -15.08 0.08 6.41
C ILE A 133 -16.31 0.71 5.75
N GLU A 134 -16.27 0.95 4.43
CA GLU A 134 -17.42 1.48 3.66
C GLU A 134 -18.69 0.65 3.88
N HIS A 135 -18.56 -0.67 3.88
CA HIS A 135 -19.71 -1.58 4.04
C HIS A 135 -20.20 -1.74 5.49
N SER A 136 -19.37 -1.49 6.49
CA SER A 136 -19.66 -1.82 7.89
C SER A 136 -19.70 -0.63 8.85
N ALA A 137 -19.07 0.48 8.49
CA ALA A 137 -18.92 1.62 9.37
C ALA A 137 -20.12 2.57 9.32
N LYS A 138 -20.30 3.31 10.42
CA LYS A 138 -21.29 4.40 10.48
C LYS A 138 -20.92 5.61 9.63
N LYS A 139 -19.64 5.76 9.30
CA LYS A 139 -19.10 6.86 8.48
C LYS A 139 -18.26 6.24 7.36
N SER A 140 -18.60 6.58 6.13
CA SER A 140 -17.85 6.21 4.94
C SER A 140 -16.49 6.89 4.91
N PRO A 141 -15.42 6.18 4.51
CA PRO A 141 -14.14 6.80 4.22
C PRO A 141 -14.26 7.79 3.06
N GLU A 142 -13.49 8.87 3.09
CA GLU A 142 -13.44 9.82 1.99
C GLU A 142 -12.90 9.17 0.69
N ALA A 143 -13.53 9.49 -0.44
CA ALA A 143 -13.20 8.88 -1.75
C ALA A 143 -11.72 9.03 -2.14
N ILE A 144 -11.07 10.11 -1.68
CA ILE A 144 -9.65 10.36 -1.94
C ILE A 144 -8.74 9.28 -1.33
N LEU A 145 -9.12 8.67 -0.21
CA LEU A 145 -8.35 7.61 0.45
C LEU A 145 -8.28 6.35 -0.43
N PHE A 146 -9.40 5.99 -1.08
CA PHE A 146 -9.43 4.89 -2.06
C PHE A 146 -8.56 5.21 -3.29
N ARG A 147 -8.63 6.44 -3.79
CA ARG A 147 -7.82 6.89 -4.93
C ARG A 147 -6.33 6.82 -4.61
N TYR A 148 -5.93 7.31 -3.45
CA TYR A 148 -4.55 7.27 -2.99
C TYR A 148 -4.05 5.82 -2.85
N GLY A 149 -4.78 4.96 -2.13
CA GLY A 149 -4.41 3.57 -1.92
C GLY A 149 -4.29 2.76 -3.23
N ASN A 150 -5.21 2.94 -4.17
CA ASN A 150 -5.14 2.29 -5.49
C ASN A 150 -3.93 2.77 -6.29
N LEU A 151 -3.69 4.08 -6.33
CA LEU A 151 -2.56 4.66 -7.04
C LEU A 151 -1.23 4.22 -6.41
N LEU A 152 -1.16 4.18 -5.08
CA LEU A 152 0.00 3.67 -4.35
C LEU A 152 0.34 2.23 -4.74
N ALA A 153 -0.66 1.35 -4.86
CA ALA A 153 -0.43 -0.03 -5.31
C ALA A 153 0.14 -0.08 -6.75
N ASN A 154 -0.32 0.81 -7.64
CA ASN A 154 0.21 0.90 -9.01
C ASN A 154 1.63 1.46 -9.04
N VAL A 155 1.93 2.46 -8.21
CA VAL A 155 3.30 3.00 -8.07
C VAL A 155 4.25 1.93 -7.55
N MET A 156 3.86 1.13 -6.55
CA MET A 156 4.69 0.02 -6.04
C MET A 156 4.99 -1.02 -7.13
N TYR A 157 4.04 -1.28 -8.04
CA TYR A 157 4.29 -2.14 -9.19
C TYR A 157 5.30 -1.51 -10.17
N ALA A 158 5.11 -0.24 -10.50
CA ALA A 158 6.01 0.47 -11.41
C ALA A 158 7.44 0.55 -10.85
N LEU A 159 7.59 0.82 -9.55
CA LEU A 159 8.88 0.79 -8.85
C LEU A 159 9.54 -0.60 -8.92
N ALA A 160 8.76 -1.67 -8.79
CA ALA A 160 9.29 -3.05 -8.87
C ALA A 160 9.84 -3.34 -10.28
N SER A 161 9.08 -3.03 -11.34
CA SER A 161 9.53 -3.23 -12.72
C SER A 161 10.73 -2.33 -13.06
N TYR A 162 10.69 -1.05 -12.65
CA TYR A 162 11.82 -0.14 -12.82
C TYR A 162 13.09 -0.66 -12.12
N THR A 163 12.96 -1.19 -10.90
CA THR A 163 14.08 -1.75 -10.16
C THR A 163 14.70 -2.96 -10.88
N ASN A 164 13.87 -3.86 -11.42
CA ASN A 164 14.36 -5.00 -12.20
C ASN A 164 15.11 -4.53 -13.46
N GLN A 165 14.56 -3.55 -14.18
CA GLN A 165 15.24 -2.96 -15.33
C GLN A 165 16.57 -2.30 -14.96
N TYR A 166 16.61 -1.51 -13.88
CA TYR A 166 17.81 -0.82 -13.41
C TYR A 166 18.95 -1.80 -13.08
N TYR A 167 18.63 -2.90 -12.41
CA TYR A 167 19.61 -3.95 -12.08
C TYR A 167 19.75 -5.01 -13.19
N GLN A 168 19.17 -4.78 -14.37
CA GLN A 168 19.26 -5.68 -15.53
C GLN A 168 18.76 -7.12 -15.24
N VAL A 169 17.75 -7.24 -14.37
CA VAL A 169 17.08 -8.50 -14.06
C VAL A 169 15.86 -8.65 -14.96
N GLN A 170 15.83 -9.71 -15.74
CA GLN A 170 14.69 -10.00 -16.62
C GLN A 170 13.48 -10.43 -15.81
N GLU A 171 12.33 -9.79 -16.04
CA GLU A 171 11.06 -10.21 -15.49
C GLU A 171 10.53 -11.48 -16.18
N THR A 172 9.94 -12.39 -15.42
CA THR A 172 9.31 -13.60 -15.95
C THR A 172 7.86 -13.30 -16.29
N GLU A 173 7.51 -13.35 -17.58
CA GLU A 173 6.15 -13.19 -18.04
C GLU A 173 5.26 -14.33 -17.50
N PHE A 174 4.03 -13.97 -17.10
CA PHE A 174 3.03 -14.93 -16.65
C PHE A 174 1.85 -14.96 -17.60
N VAL A 175 1.64 -16.14 -18.22
CA VAL A 175 0.47 -16.42 -19.06
C VAL A 175 -0.54 -17.20 -18.25
N SER A 176 -1.71 -16.60 -17.98
CA SER A 176 -2.76 -17.24 -17.21
C SER A 176 -3.43 -18.38 -18.01
N LYS A 177 -3.57 -19.53 -17.37
CA LYS A 177 -4.40 -20.64 -17.90
C LYS A 177 -5.91 -20.44 -17.63
N SER A 178 -6.24 -19.51 -16.71
CA SER A 178 -7.61 -19.29 -16.24
C SER A 178 -8.30 -18.11 -16.91
N TYR A 179 -7.54 -17.20 -17.49
CA TYR A 179 -8.06 -15.99 -18.14
C TYR A 179 -7.45 -15.86 -19.53
N SER A 180 -8.30 -15.73 -20.54
CA SER A 180 -7.87 -15.26 -21.85
C SER A 180 -7.48 -13.78 -21.70
N MET A 181 -6.22 -13.44 -21.98
CA MET A 181 -5.78 -12.05 -22.04
C MET A 181 -6.57 -11.33 -23.13
N PRO A 182 -7.15 -10.14 -22.85
CA PRO A 182 -7.68 -9.31 -23.94
C PRO A 182 -6.52 -8.99 -24.87
N LYS A 183 -6.75 -9.22 -26.18
CA LYS A 183 -5.81 -8.85 -27.24
C LYS A 183 -5.68 -7.34 -27.37
#